data_24fcd00a791916317d9ad39b24049a20
#
_entry.id   24fcd00a791916317d9ad39b24049a20
#
_cell.length_a   1.000
_cell.length_b   1.000
_cell.length_c   1.000
_cell.angle_alpha   90.00
_cell.angle_beta   90.00
_cell.angle_gamma   90.00
#
_symmetry.space_group_name_H-M   'P 1'
#
loop_
_entity.id
_entity.type
_entity.pdbx_description
1 polymer ?
#
loop_
_entity_poly.entity_id
_entity_poly.type
_entity_poly.pdbx_seq_one_letter_code
_entity_poly.pdbx_strand_id
1 'polypeptide(L)'
;MKPGKTLRSISALLPVILLAGCATYGAGVTGAIQDVQKGDYAASEAKFQKALNPSGNDRLLYHMELAVVKHLEGDFAASNVLLDKAERIAEDLETTSITGSVVTLMSNPRQGPYGGADFEKVFINYYKALNYFGLAQLATDRNGYYDALEGA
;
A
#
# COMPACT_ATOMS: atom_id res chain seq x y z
N MET A 1 -9.14 58.86 8.14
CA MET A 1 -8.28 57.67 7.99
C MET A 1 -9.15 56.48 7.71
N LYS A 2 -9.04 55.86 6.52
CA LYS A 2 -9.83 54.65 6.12
C LYS A 2 -9.06 53.41 6.57
N PRO A 3 -9.65 52.47 7.35
CA PRO A 3 -8.98 51.22 7.72
C PRO A 3 -8.97 50.22 6.55
N GLY A 4 -7.87 49.73 6.29
CA GLY A 4 -7.20 48.71 5.61
C GLY A 4 -8.02 47.66 4.81
N LYS A 5 -7.94 47.79 3.47
CA LYS A 5 -8.33 46.75 2.50
C LYS A 5 -7.45 45.48 2.53
N THR A 6 -6.32 45.53 3.24
CA THR A 6 -5.30 44.45 3.29
C THR A 6 -5.68 43.29 4.19
N LEU A 7 -6.48 43.52 5.24
CA LEU A 7 -6.84 42.43 6.19
C LEU A 7 -7.88 41.44 5.62
N ARG A 8 -8.72 41.88 4.66
CA ARG A 8 -9.72 41.02 4.02
C ARG A 8 -9.13 40.02 3.05
N SER A 9 -8.00 40.35 2.42
CA SER A 9 -7.35 39.46 1.43
C SER A 9 -6.60 38.30 2.09
N ILE A 10 -6.06 38.50 3.28
CA ILE A 10 -5.33 37.45 4.04
C ILE A 10 -6.31 36.39 4.58
N SER A 11 -7.51 36.81 5.01
CA SER A 11 -8.53 35.89 5.55
C SER A 11 -9.14 34.97 4.48
N ALA A 12 -9.13 35.36 3.20
CA ALA A 12 -9.62 34.54 2.09
C ALA A 12 -8.61 33.52 1.56
N LEU A 13 -7.29 33.78 1.77
CA LEU A 13 -6.23 32.84 1.36
C LEU A 13 -6.03 31.68 2.33
N LEU A 14 -6.34 31.87 3.60
CA LEU A 14 -6.14 30.84 4.65
C LEU A 14 -6.94 29.55 4.41
N PRO A 15 -8.25 29.58 4.04
CA PRO A 15 -9.01 28.35 3.79
C PRO A 15 -8.59 27.61 2.50
N VAL A 16 -7.99 28.28 1.53
CA VAL A 16 -7.51 27.65 0.28
C VAL A 16 -6.26 26.79 0.55
N ILE A 17 -5.39 27.21 1.47
CA ILE A 17 -4.17 26.47 1.82
C ILE A 17 -4.52 25.19 2.61
N LEU A 18 -5.59 25.19 3.42
CA LEU A 18 -6.03 24.04 4.20
C LEU A 18 -6.67 22.94 3.35
N LEU A 19 -7.20 23.24 2.17
CA LEU A 19 -7.79 22.26 1.23
C LEU A 19 -6.75 21.55 0.36
N ALA A 20 -5.55 22.09 0.22
CA ALA A 20 -4.50 21.52 -0.63
C ALA A 20 -3.81 20.28 0.00
N GLY A 21 -3.87 20.10 1.33
CA GLY A 21 -3.18 19.02 2.04
C GLY A 21 -3.78 17.63 1.84
N CYS A 22 -5.10 17.51 1.59
CA CYS A 22 -5.75 16.21 1.44
C CYS A 22 -5.72 15.66 0.01
N ALA A 23 -5.40 16.50 -0.98
CA ALA A 23 -5.42 16.10 -2.39
C ALA A 23 -4.16 15.32 -2.83
N THR A 24 -3.06 15.42 -2.10
CA THR A 24 -1.76 14.95 -2.58
C THR A 24 -1.59 13.44 -2.44
N TYR A 25 -2.10 12.82 -1.36
CA TYR A 25 -2.02 11.37 -1.15
C TYR A 25 -2.92 10.62 -2.13
N GLY A 26 -4.19 11.03 -2.24
CA GLY A 26 -5.15 10.42 -3.16
C GLY A 26 -4.72 10.51 -4.63
N ALA A 27 -4.10 11.64 -5.04
CA ALA A 27 -3.65 11.84 -6.41
C ALA A 27 -2.50 10.90 -6.81
N GLY A 28 -1.55 10.63 -5.90
CA GLY A 28 -0.42 9.72 -6.15
C GLY A 28 -0.88 8.28 -6.36
N VAL A 29 -1.73 7.78 -5.47
CA VAL A 29 -2.29 6.42 -5.56
C VAL A 29 -3.20 6.26 -6.77
N THR A 30 -4.08 7.22 -7.05
CA THR A 30 -4.95 7.21 -8.24
C THR A 30 -4.13 7.17 -9.52
N GLY A 31 -3.04 7.94 -9.59
CA GLY A 31 -2.16 7.95 -10.74
C GLY A 31 -1.43 6.62 -10.95
N ALA A 32 -1.03 5.94 -9.86
CA ALA A 32 -0.43 4.61 -9.94
C ALA A 32 -1.42 3.57 -10.47
N ILE A 33 -2.66 3.57 -9.98
CA ILE A 33 -3.72 2.68 -10.46
C ILE A 33 -4.01 2.91 -11.96
N GLN A 34 -4.04 4.16 -12.41
CA GLN A 34 -4.22 4.48 -13.83
C GLN A 34 -3.09 3.93 -14.70
N ASP A 35 -1.85 3.93 -14.21
CA ASP A 35 -0.72 3.36 -14.95
C ASP A 35 -0.80 1.83 -15.00
N VAL A 36 -1.22 1.16 -13.94
CA VAL A 36 -1.55 -0.29 -13.96
C VAL A 36 -2.59 -0.58 -15.06
N GLN A 37 -3.67 0.20 -15.13
CA GLN A 37 -4.72 0.01 -16.14
C GLN A 37 -4.22 0.18 -17.58
N LYS A 38 -3.13 0.92 -17.78
CA LYS A 38 -2.45 1.09 -19.08
C LYS A 38 -1.37 0.04 -19.35
N GLY A 39 -1.05 -0.81 -18.36
CA GLY A 39 0.06 -1.76 -18.42
C GLY A 39 1.43 -1.12 -18.18
N ASP A 40 1.48 0.13 -17.72
CA ASP A 40 2.73 0.81 -17.36
C ASP A 40 3.09 0.52 -15.89
N TYR A 41 3.54 -0.70 -15.66
CA TYR A 41 3.85 -1.18 -14.31
C TYR A 41 5.03 -0.44 -13.68
N ALA A 42 6.05 -0.08 -14.46
CA ALA A 42 7.20 0.68 -13.97
C ALA A 42 6.81 2.09 -13.48
N ALA A 43 5.96 2.79 -14.22
CA ALA A 43 5.44 4.09 -13.81
C ALA A 43 4.55 3.99 -12.57
N SER A 44 3.73 2.93 -12.49
CA SER A 44 2.89 2.64 -11.33
C SER A 44 3.74 2.39 -10.09
N GLU A 45 4.74 1.52 -10.17
CA GLU A 45 5.69 1.22 -9.08
C GLU A 45 6.34 2.50 -8.55
N ALA A 46 6.89 3.33 -9.43
CA ALA A 46 7.53 4.59 -9.06
C ALA A 46 6.56 5.56 -8.34
N LYS A 47 5.30 5.57 -8.73
CA LYS A 47 4.28 6.41 -8.06
C LYS A 47 3.89 5.87 -6.69
N PHE A 48 3.70 4.55 -6.53
CA PHE A 48 3.46 3.94 -5.23
C PHE A 48 4.64 4.16 -4.27
N GLN A 49 5.88 3.95 -4.74
CA GLN A 49 7.09 4.19 -3.95
C GLN A 49 7.23 5.66 -3.50
N LYS A 50 6.73 6.60 -4.29
CA LYS A 50 6.71 8.01 -3.92
C LYS A 50 5.57 8.38 -2.97
N ALA A 51 4.40 7.73 -3.11
CA ALA A 51 3.20 8.03 -2.34
C ALA A 51 3.17 7.36 -0.97
N LEU A 52 3.78 6.18 -0.83
CA LEU A 52 3.75 5.33 0.34
C LEU A 52 5.14 5.20 0.97
N ASN A 53 5.20 5.01 2.29
CA ASN A 53 6.45 4.87 3.01
C ASN A 53 6.67 3.41 3.47
N PRO A 54 7.75 2.72 3.01
CA PRO A 54 8.02 1.33 3.35
C PRO A 54 8.28 1.06 4.84
N SER A 55 8.53 2.11 5.63
CA SER A 55 8.80 2.03 7.07
C SER A 55 7.84 2.88 7.90
N GLY A 56 6.86 3.52 7.26
CA GLY A 56 5.89 4.42 7.90
C GLY A 56 4.63 3.72 8.39
N ASN A 57 3.61 4.54 8.64
CA ASN A 57 2.29 4.06 9.05
C ASN A 57 1.55 3.30 7.94
N ASP A 58 1.93 3.50 6.70
CA ASP A 58 1.40 2.90 5.48
C ASP A 58 2.27 1.76 4.93
N ARG A 59 3.24 1.25 5.74
CA ARG A 59 4.17 0.19 5.32
C ARG A 59 3.49 -1.10 4.86
N LEU A 60 2.39 -1.50 5.48
CA LEU A 60 1.61 -2.65 5.05
C LEU A 60 1.04 -2.42 3.64
N LEU A 61 0.37 -1.29 3.45
CA LEU A 61 -0.20 -0.90 2.16
C LEU A 61 0.88 -0.79 1.07
N TYR A 62 2.05 -0.21 1.41
CA TYR A 62 3.20 -0.13 0.50
C TYR A 62 3.56 -1.51 -0.08
N HIS A 63 3.73 -2.51 0.78
CA HIS A 63 4.14 -3.84 0.33
C HIS A 63 3.03 -4.57 -0.43
N MET A 64 1.77 -4.40 -0.03
CA MET A 64 0.62 -5.00 -0.71
C MET A 64 0.43 -4.43 -2.13
N GLU A 65 0.46 -3.10 -2.28
CA GLU A 65 0.27 -2.44 -3.57
C GLU A 65 1.39 -2.79 -4.56
N LEU A 66 2.65 -2.75 -4.11
CA LEU A 66 3.78 -3.15 -4.96
C LEU A 66 3.74 -4.64 -5.32
N ALA A 67 3.29 -5.51 -4.42
CA ALA A 67 3.13 -6.92 -4.71
C ALA A 67 2.11 -7.16 -5.83
N VAL A 68 0.99 -6.45 -5.80
CA VAL A 68 -0.03 -6.52 -6.87
C VAL A 68 0.55 -6.02 -8.21
N VAL A 69 1.32 -4.94 -8.21
CA VAL A 69 1.98 -4.46 -9.43
C VAL A 69 2.93 -5.53 -9.99
N LYS A 70 3.75 -6.17 -9.13
CA LYS A 70 4.66 -7.26 -9.54
C LYS A 70 3.92 -8.49 -10.05
N HIS A 71 2.80 -8.85 -9.42
CA HIS A 71 1.93 -9.92 -9.91
C HIS A 71 1.40 -9.64 -11.32
N LEU A 72 0.89 -8.43 -11.56
CA LEU A 72 0.35 -8.02 -12.86
C LEU A 72 1.44 -7.88 -13.94
N GLU A 73 2.66 -7.56 -13.56
CA GLU A 73 3.84 -7.56 -14.43
C GLU A 73 4.28 -8.98 -14.81
N GLY A 74 3.85 -10.00 -14.07
CA GLY A 74 4.27 -11.39 -14.23
C GLY A 74 5.52 -11.76 -13.44
N ASP A 75 6.06 -10.85 -12.62
CA ASP A 75 7.16 -11.12 -11.70
C ASP A 75 6.63 -11.72 -10.39
N PHE A 76 6.16 -12.96 -10.49
CA PHE A 76 5.53 -13.69 -9.40
C PHE A 76 6.47 -13.91 -8.20
N ALA A 77 7.76 -14.09 -8.46
CA ALA A 77 8.75 -14.27 -7.40
C ALA A 77 8.95 -12.98 -6.58
N ALA A 78 9.11 -11.82 -7.24
CA ALA A 78 9.20 -10.55 -6.55
C ALA A 78 7.90 -10.19 -5.82
N SER A 79 6.74 -10.52 -6.41
CA SER A 79 5.45 -10.37 -5.76
C SER A 79 5.38 -11.16 -4.44
N ASN A 80 5.78 -12.44 -4.43
CA ASN A 80 5.80 -13.25 -3.21
C ASN A 80 6.72 -12.68 -2.13
N VAL A 81 7.90 -12.18 -2.49
CA VAL A 81 8.80 -11.52 -1.52
C VAL A 81 8.13 -10.33 -0.84
N LEU A 82 7.35 -9.54 -1.59
CA LEU A 82 6.61 -8.39 -1.06
C LEU A 82 5.43 -8.84 -0.19
N LEU A 83 4.70 -9.88 -0.60
CA LEU A 83 3.58 -10.45 0.16
C LEU A 83 4.04 -11.07 1.48
N ASP A 84 5.18 -11.76 1.50
CA ASP A 84 5.79 -12.28 2.74
C ASP A 84 6.15 -11.17 3.73
N LYS A 85 6.58 -10.01 3.23
CA LYS A 85 6.81 -8.84 4.08
C LYS A 85 5.49 -8.26 4.58
N ALA A 86 4.48 -8.16 3.72
CA ALA A 86 3.16 -7.67 4.10
C ALA A 86 2.53 -8.55 5.18
N GLU A 87 2.61 -9.88 5.03
CA GLU A 87 2.11 -10.85 6.01
C GLU A 87 2.75 -10.66 7.39
N ARG A 88 4.09 -10.62 7.46
CA ARG A 88 4.80 -10.36 8.72
C ARG A 88 4.42 -9.02 9.36
N ILE A 89 4.26 -7.97 8.56
CA ILE A 89 3.83 -6.65 9.06
C ILE A 89 2.40 -6.73 9.61
N ALA A 90 1.50 -7.42 8.93
CA ALA A 90 0.11 -7.59 9.39
C ALA A 90 0.06 -8.35 10.74
N GLU A 91 0.83 -9.43 10.88
CA GLU A 91 0.96 -10.20 12.13
C GLU A 91 1.53 -9.36 13.28
N ASP A 92 2.59 -8.59 13.02
CA ASP A 92 3.20 -7.69 14.01
C ASP A 92 2.21 -6.62 14.47
N LEU A 93 1.45 -6.04 13.55
CA LEU A 93 0.45 -5.01 13.86
C LEU A 93 -0.72 -5.59 14.65
N GLU A 94 -1.16 -6.81 14.35
CA GLU A 94 -2.20 -7.50 15.10
C GLU A 94 -1.76 -7.80 16.54
N THR A 95 -0.56 -8.36 16.72
CA THR A 95 0.03 -8.65 18.02
C THR A 95 0.21 -7.38 18.86
N THR A 96 0.69 -6.30 18.24
CA THR A 96 0.86 -5.00 18.90
C THR A 96 -0.49 -4.39 19.29
N SER A 97 -1.52 -4.56 18.47
CA SER A 97 -2.88 -4.08 18.75
C SER A 97 -3.48 -4.78 19.98
N ILE A 98 -3.29 -6.09 20.13
CA ILE A 98 -3.77 -6.87 21.26
C ILE A 98 -3.09 -6.42 22.57
N THR A 99 -1.78 -6.19 22.53
CA THR A 99 -0.99 -5.76 23.70
C THR A 99 -1.12 -4.27 24.00
N GLY A 100 -1.36 -3.44 23.00
CA GLY A 100 -1.43 -1.98 23.07
C GLY A 100 -2.83 -1.39 23.25
N SER A 101 -3.89 -2.21 23.30
CA SER A 101 -5.29 -1.73 23.28
C SER A 101 -5.67 -0.81 24.45
N VAL A 102 -4.94 -0.85 25.55
CA VAL A 102 -5.18 0.06 26.71
C VAL A 102 -4.66 1.48 26.42
N VAL A 103 -3.59 1.61 25.64
CA VAL A 103 -2.98 2.92 25.31
C VAL A 103 -3.64 3.55 24.10
N THR A 104 -4.10 2.74 23.14
CA THR A 104 -4.71 3.20 21.88
C THR A 104 -6.12 3.74 22.08
N LEU A 105 -6.84 3.32 23.13
CA LEU A 105 -8.16 3.88 23.49
C LEU A 105 -8.07 5.37 23.90
N MET A 106 -6.89 5.85 24.31
CA MET A 106 -6.64 7.25 24.67
C MET A 106 -6.02 8.09 23.55
N SER A 107 -5.58 7.45 22.46
CA SER A 107 -4.97 8.10 21.31
C SER A 107 -5.90 8.04 20.10
N ASN A 108 -5.83 9.06 19.24
CA ASN A 108 -6.65 9.10 18.03
C ASN A 108 -6.32 7.90 17.12
N PRO A 109 -7.27 6.96 16.86
CA PRO A 109 -7.00 5.73 16.09
C PRO A 109 -6.57 6.00 14.63
N ARG A 110 -6.76 7.25 14.14
CA ARG A 110 -6.35 7.66 12.79
C ARG A 110 -4.86 8.05 12.66
N GLN A 111 -4.12 8.06 13.77
CA GLN A 111 -2.69 8.41 13.78
C GLN A 111 -1.78 7.17 13.87
N GLY A 112 -2.34 5.99 14.06
CA GLY A 112 -1.60 4.73 14.12
C GLY A 112 -1.23 4.16 12.75
N PRO A 113 -0.41 3.08 12.73
CA PRO A 113 -0.11 2.34 11.51
C PRO A 113 -1.38 1.76 10.88
N TYR A 114 -1.41 1.72 9.56
CA TYR A 114 -2.45 1.03 8.81
C TYR A 114 -2.34 -0.48 9.04
N GLY A 115 -3.36 -1.09 9.66
CA GLY A 115 -3.37 -2.50 10.04
C GLY A 115 -3.97 -3.45 8.99
N GLY A 116 -4.51 -2.91 7.90
CA GLY A 116 -5.26 -3.68 6.91
C GLY A 116 -6.65 -4.11 7.41
N ALA A 117 -7.62 -4.19 6.52
CA ALA A 117 -8.90 -4.82 6.80
C ALA A 117 -8.75 -6.36 6.70
N ASP A 118 -9.61 -7.12 7.38
CA ASP A 118 -9.51 -8.58 7.42
C ASP A 118 -9.53 -9.21 6.02
N PHE A 119 -10.34 -8.68 5.11
CA PHE A 119 -10.39 -9.16 3.72
C PHE A 119 -9.09 -8.87 2.95
N GLU A 120 -8.39 -7.76 3.24
CA GLU A 120 -7.11 -7.44 2.60
C GLU A 120 -6.02 -8.41 3.05
N LYS A 121 -6.03 -8.84 4.32
CA LYS A 121 -5.11 -9.87 4.81
C LYS A 121 -5.34 -11.22 4.11
N VAL A 122 -6.60 -11.57 3.82
CA VAL A 122 -6.92 -12.76 3.03
C VAL A 122 -6.35 -12.64 1.60
N PHE A 123 -6.37 -11.46 1.00
CA PHE A 123 -5.80 -11.24 -0.33
C PHE A 123 -4.28 -11.45 -0.38
N ILE A 124 -3.54 -11.27 0.72
CA ILE A 124 -2.10 -11.60 0.77
C ILE A 124 -1.90 -13.07 0.38
N ASN A 125 -2.57 -13.99 1.08
CA ASN A 125 -2.46 -15.42 0.80
C ASN A 125 -3.05 -15.81 -0.55
N TYR A 126 -4.14 -15.17 -0.97
CA TYR A 126 -4.73 -15.39 -2.27
C TYR A 126 -3.75 -15.06 -3.42
N TYR A 127 -3.10 -13.91 -3.38
CA TYR A 127 -2.11 -13.53 -4.39
C TYR A 127 -0.84 -14.40 -4.31
N LYS A 128 -0.41 -14.85 -3.12
CA LYS A 128 0.69 -15.81 -2.98
C LYS A 128 0.37 -17.10 -3.73
N ALA A 129 -0.82 -17.67 -3.51
CA ALA A 129 -1.26 -18.87 -4.23
C ALA A 129 -1.29 -18.66 -5.74
N LEU A 130 -1.85 -17.53 -6.23
CA LEU A 130 -1.85 -17.22 -7.65
C LEU A 130 -0.43 -17.10 -8.23
N ASN A 131 0.50 -16.50 -7.48
CA ASN A 131 1.90 -16.38 -7.88
C ASN A 131 2.57 -17.75 -8.01
N TYR A 132 2.32 -18.67 -7.06
CA TYR A 132 2.87 -20.03 -7.16
C TYR A 132 2.31 -20.80 -8.35
N PHE A 133 1.02 -20.66 -8.67
CA PHE A 133 0.46 -21.19 -9.91
C PHE A 133 1.12 -20.57 -11.16
N GLY A 134 1.37 -19.26 -11.14
CA GLY A 134 2.10 -18.58 -12.21
C GLY A 134 3.53 -19.11 -12.36
N LEU A 135 4.27 -19.27 -11.26
CA LEU A 135 5.62 -19.84 -11.24
C LEU A 135 5.62 -21.29 -11.76
N ALA A 136 4.62 -22.10 -11.38
CA ALA A 136 4.49 -23.45 -11.89
C ALA A 136 4.28 -23.47 -13.41
N GLN A 137 3.49 -22.56 -13.97
CA GLN A 137 3.29 -22.45 -15.42
C GLN A 137 4.56 -22.01 -16.16
N LEU A 138 5.43 -21.24 -15.51
CA LEU A 138 6.71 -20.78 -16.08
C LEU A 138 7.84 -21.80 -15.91
N ALA A 139 7.66 -22.83 -15.09
CA ALA A 139 8.67 -23.85 -14.85
C ALA A 139 8.99 -24.64 -16.14
N THR A 140 10.28 -24.80 -16.40
CA THR A 140 10.78 -25.49 -17.61
C THR A 140 10.93 -26.99 -17.43
N ASP A 141 10.88 -27.47 -16.20
CA ASP A 141 11.00 -28.88 -15.84
C ASP A 141 9.97 -29.30 -14.78
N ARG A 142 9.85 -30.63 -14.60
CA ARG A 142 8.84 -31.23 -13.72
C ARG A 142 9.10 -30.87 -12.25
N ASN A 143 10.34 -30.80 -11.80
CA ASN A 143 10.68 -30.53 -10.42
C ASN A 143 10.29 -29.09 -10.07
N GLY A 144 10.70 -28.11 -10.87
CA GLY A 144 10.32 -26.72 -10.67
C GLY A 144 8.80 -26.49 -10.69
N TYR A 145 8.06 -27.28 -11.51
CA TYR A 145 6.59 -27.25 -11.52
C TYR A 145 6.02 -27.70 -10.16
N TYR A 146 6.47 -28.84 -9.64
CA TYR A 146 5.96 -29.36 -8.37
C TYR A 146 6.42 -28.52 -7.18
N ASP A 147 7.68 -28.06 -7.14
CA ASP A 147 8.21 -27.18 -6.09
C ASP A 147 7.38 -25.88 -5.99
N ALA A 148 6.97 -25.31 -7.14
CA ALA A 148 6.11 -24.14 -7.15
C ALA A 148 4.69 -24.46 -6.63
N LEU A 149 4.12 -25.62 -6.94
CA LEU A 149 2.78 -26.02 -6.46
C LEU A 149 2.76 -26.31 -4.96
N GLU A 150 3.86 -26.81 -4.38
CA GLU A 150 3.96 -27.02 -2.93
C GLU A 150 3.94 -25.70 -2.14
N GLY A 151 4.29 -24.57 -2.76
CA GLY A 151 4.19 -23.24 -2.17
C GLY A 151 2.80 -22.59 -2.25
N ALA A 152 1.89 -23.15 -3.07
CA ALA A 152 0.55 -22.57 -3.27
C ALA A 152 -0.44 -23.00 -2.20
#